data_6a0a5cd8f3e5116aa86268b07b9fec2b
#
_entry.id   6a0a5cd8f3e5116aa86268b07b9fec2b
#
_cell.length_a   1.000
_cell.length_b   1.000
_cell.length_c   1.000
_cell.angle_alpha   90.00
_cell.angle_beta   90.00
_cell.angle_gamma   90.00
#
_symmetry.space_group_name_H-M   'P 1'
#
loop_
_entity.id
_entity.type
_entity.pdbx_description
1 polymer ?
#
loop_
_entity_poly.entity_id
_entity_poly.type
_entity_poly.pdbx_seq_one_letter_code
_entity_poly.pdbx_strand_id
1 'polypeptide(L)'
;MKNPAPYRYDIVGSFLRTKAIHEARSRFEAGEISAEELAKVEDAEITGLVKKEENVGLHAVTDGEYRRSFWHMDFLWGLTGTQKVKSEHFSVAFKGFQPKAETVKIVDRLDFPDDHPFLRHFAFLQSVASDLVQPKQCIPSPSMLHLICCVRSTDYQPIERYKDEQVLLDDLAAAYQKAVKAFYAAGCRYLQLDDTSWGEFCSAEKRKAYAERGIDVDEVGRKYVYVLNKVLEAKPEDMVITMHICRGNFRSTWSSTGGYEPVAEILFGHCNVDGFFLEYDSDRAGGFEPLRYIGKQKVVLGLVTSKDAKLENKEDVIARIREASKYVPLEQLALSPQCGFASTEEGNLVTDADQWSKLALVREIAEEVWAD
;
A
#
# COMPACT_ATOMS: atom_id res chain seq x y z
N MET A 1 4.88 -12.51 23.14
CA MET A 1 6.15 -12.13 22.49
C MET A 1 5.91 -10.86 21.69
N LYS A 2 6.91 -9.97 21.55
CA LYS A 2 6.77 -8.75 20.75
C LYS A 2 6.66 -9.14 19.26
N ASN A 3 5.71 -8.57 18.52
CA ASN A 3 5.57 -8.81 17.09
C ASN A 3 6.83 -8.30 16.35
N PRO A 4 7.56 -9.15 15.60
CA PRO A 4 8.82 -8.77 14.95
C PRO A 4 8.64 -7.95 13.67
N ALA A 5 7.43 -7.87 13.11
CA ALA A 5 7.18 -7.13 11.87
C ALA A 5 7.54 -5.63 12.01
N PRO A 6 7.85 -4.91 10.91
CA PRO A 6 8.23 -5.48 9.62
C PRO A 6 9.56 -6.26 9.73
N TYR A 7 9.66 -7.29 8.91
CA TYR A 7 10.81 -8.20 8.90
C TYR A 7 12.02 -7.60 8.18
N ARG A 8 13.24 -8.19 8.38
CA ARG A 8 14.48 -7.73 7.72
C ARG A 8 14.41 -7.75 6.20
N TYR A 9 13.65 -8.68 5.67
CA TYR A 9 13.18 -8.68 4.29
C TYR A 9 11.68 -8.89 4.28
N ASP A 10 10.99 -8.06 3.52
CA ASP A 10 9.54 -7.98 3.55
C ASP A 10 9.02 -7.65 2.14
N ILE A 11 7.72 -7.61 1.98
CA ILE A 11 7.04 -7.33 0.72
C ILE A 11 6.02 -6.20 0.90
N VAL A 12 5.73 -5.47 -0.17
CA VAL A 12 4.64 -4.48 -0.16
C VAL A 12 3.29 -5.18 -0.17
N GLY A 13 3.08 -6.21 -1.03
CA GLY A 13 1.93 -7.10 -0.85
C GLY A 13 1.28 -7.63 -2.12
N SER A 14 1.29 -6.90 -3.24
CA SER A 14 0.65 -7.37 -4.48
C SER A 14 1.60 -8.18 -5.36
N PHE A 15 1.07 -9.23 -5.98
CA PHE A 15 1.74 -10.13 -6.91
C PHE A 15 1.06 -10.15 -8.28
N LEU A 16 1.81 -10.54 -9.32
CA LEU A 16 1.28 -10.72 -10.66
C LEU A 16 0.14 -11.75 -10.65
N ARG A 17 -1.01 -11.36 -11.19
CA ARG A 17 -2.17 -12.27 -11.31
C ARG A 17 -1.80 -13.41 -12.25
N THR A 18 -2.23 -14.62 -11.91
CA THR A 18 -2.03 -15.80 -12.75
C THR A 18 -2.95 -15.76 -13.97
N LYS A 19 -2.58 -16.54 -14.99
CA LYS A 19 -3.44 -16.72 -16.17
C LYS A 19 -4.84 -17.23 -15.78
N ALA A 20 -4.93 -18.14 -14.82
CA ALA A 20 -6.19 -18.68 -14.32
C ALA A 20 -7.11 -17.59 -13.74
N ILE A 21 -6.55 -16.63 -12.97
CA ILE A 21 -7.32 -15.49 -12.45
C ILE A 21 -7.82 -14.60 -13.60
N HIS A 22 -6.96 -14.24 -14.55
CA HIS A 22 -7.36 -13.41 -15.70
C HIS A 22 -8.49 -14.07 -16.52
N GLU A 23 -8.37 -15.37 -16.81
CA GLU A 23 -9.40 -16.13 -17.54
C GLU A 23 -10.71 -16.20 -16.74
N ALA A 24 -10.65 -16.50 -15.44
CA ALA A 24 -11.83 -16.57 -14.59
C ALA A 24 -12.54 -15.21 -14.47
N ARG A 25 -11.80 -14.11 -14.32
CA ARG A 25 -12.37 -12.76 -14.27
C ARG A 25 -13.05 -12.38 -15.60
N SER A 26 -12.40 -12.65 -16.73
CA SER A 26 -13.00 -12.40 -18.05
C SER A 26 -14.31 -13.18 -18.23
N ARG A 27 -14.36 -14.43 -17.79
CA ARG A 27 -15.59 -15.27 -17.85
C ARG A 27 -16.68 -14.76 -16.89
N PHE A 28 -16.28 -14.29 -15.71
CA PHE A 28 -17.21 -13.68 -14.76
C PHE A 28 -17.80 -12.36 -15.30
N GLU A 29 -16.97 -11.49 -15.88
CA GLU A 29 -17.43 -10.25 -16.53
C GLU A 29 -18.37 -10.53 -17.72
N ALA A 30 -18.14 -11.63 -18.44
CA ALA A 30 -19.03 -12.09 -19.51
C ALA A 30 -20.31 -12.78 -19.00
N GLY A 31 -20.46 -13.00 -17.69
CA GLY A 31 -21.60 -13.70 -17.09
C GLY A 31 -21.59 -15.21 -17.32
N GLU A 32 -20.45 -15.81 -17.69
CA GLU A 32 -20.29 -17.23 -17.98
C GLU A 32 -20.08 -18.08 -16.72
N ILE A 33 -19.60 -17.49 -15.64
CA ILE A 33 -19.40 -18.13 -14.34
C ILE A 33 -19.98 -17.28 -13.22
N SER A 34 -20.36 -17.92 -12.12
CA SER A 34 -20.87 -17.25 -10.92
C SER A 34 -19.73 -16.63 -10.08
N ALA A 35 -20.09 -15.77 -9.12
CA ALA A 35 -19.14 -15.20 -8.16
C ALA A 35 -18.51 -16.30 -7.27
N GLU A 36 -19.25 -17.36 -6.95
CA GLU A 36 -18.74 -18.51 -6.19
C GLU A 36 -17.71 -19.32 -6.99
N GLU A 37 -17.91 -19.44 -8.31
CA GLU A 37 -16.95 -20.10 -9.19
C GLU A 37 -15.68 -19.28 -9.36
N LEU A 38 -15.79 -17.95 -9.50
CA LEU A 38 -14.63 -17.05 -9.48
C LEU A 38 -13.87 -17.17 -8.15
N ALA A 39 -14.57 -17.11 -7.01
CA ALA A 39 -13.97 -17.22 -5.69
C ALA A 39 -13.18 -18.53 -5.51
N LYS A 40 -13.65 -19.66 -6.05
CA LYS A 40 -12.92 -20.95 -5.99
C LYS A 40 -11.60 -20.90 -6.75
N VAL A 41 -11.56 -20.21 -7.91
CA VAL A 41 -10.32 -20.03 -8.67
C VAL A 41 -9.36 -19.14 -7.88
N GLU A 42 -9.84 -18.01 -7.34
CA GLU A 42 -9.05 -17.10 -6.50
C GLU A 42 -8.51 -17.82 -5.27
N ASP A 43 -9.32 -18.65 -4.58
CA ASP A 43 -8.90 -19.44 -3.43
C ASP A 43 -7.76 -20.41 -3.77
N ALA A 44 -7.86 -21.11 -4.89
CA ALA A 44 -6.82 -22.04 -5.34
C ALA A 44 -5.51 -21.33 -5.67
N GLU A 45 -5.61 -20.21 -6.39
CA GLU A 45 -4.43 -19.43 -6.79
C GLU A 45 -3.76 -18.73 -5.61
N ILE A 46 -4.53 -18.19 -4.64
CA ILE A 46 -3.98 -17.62 -3.40
C ILE A 46 -3.29 -18.71 -2.57
N THR A 47 -3.88 -19.89 -2.47
CA THR A 47 -3.23 -21.04 -1.78
C THR A 47 -1.89 -21.40 -2.42
N GLY A 48 -1.83 -21.38 -3.76
CA GLY A 48 -0.59 -21.60 -4.51
C GLY A 48 0.43 -20.48 -4.31
N LEU A 49 -0.03 -19.23 -4.26
CA LEU A 49 0.82 -18.05 -4.01
C LEU A 49 1.46 -18.13 -2.62
N VAL A 50 0.68 -18.34 -1.57
CA VAL A 50 1.18 -18.43 -0.18
C VAL A 50 2.28 -19.48 -0.06
N LYS A 51 2.13 -20.63 -0.70
CA LYS A 51 3.20 -21.66 -0.74
C LYS A 51 4.46 -21.16 -1.43
N LYS A 52 4.36 -20.38 -2.49
CA LYS A 52 5.52 -19.78 -3.15
C LYS A 52 6.20 -18.73 -2.27
N GLU A 53 5.43 -17.89 -1.57
CA GLU A 53 5.93 -16.91 -0.60
C GLU A 53 6.70 -17.61 0.54
N GLU A 54 6.15 -18.68 1.10
CA GLU A 54 6.82 -19.51 2.12
C GLU A 54 8.10 -20.17 1.57
N ASN A 55 8.06 -20.71 0.36
CA ASN A 55 9.19 -21.39 -0.26
C ASN A 55 10.37 -20.45 -0.57
N VAL A 56 10.09 -19.19 -0.94
CA VAL A 56 11.15 -18.19 -1.13
C VAL A 56 11.70 -17.69 0.21
N GLY A 57 11.04 -18.06 1.31
CA GLY A 57 11.48 -17.81 2.69
C GLY A 57 10.93 -16.54 3.31
N LEU A 58 9.86 -15.95 2.76
CA LEU A 58 9.22 -14.79 3.38
C LEU A 58 8.65 -15.13 4.76
N HIS A 59 8.78 -14.20 5.70
CA HIS A 59 8.21 -14.29 7.04
C HIS A 59 6.80 -13.70 7.13
N ALA A 60 6.47 -12.78 6.22
CA ALA A 60 5.11 -12.26 6.03
C ALA A 60 4.58 -12.72 4.68
N VAL A 61 3.31 -13.12 4.64
CA VAL A 61 2.62 -13.57 3.43
C VAL A 61 1.33 -12.77 3.22
N THR A 62 0.95 -12.56 1.96
CA THR A 62 -0.26 -11.83 1.57
C THR A 62 -1.15 -12.68 0.66
N ASP A 63 -2.36 -12.23 0.38
CA ASP A 63 -3.22 -12.80 -0.67
C ASP A 63 -2.83 -12.35 -2.09
N GLY A 64 -1.70 -11.62 -2.22
CA GLY A 64 -1.22 -11.06 -3.48
C GLY A 64 -2.13 -10.02 -4.10
N GLU A 65 -3.19 -9.62 -3.39
CA GLU A 65 -4.29 -8.79 -3.90
C GLU A 65 -5.04 -9.45 -5.07
N TYR A 66 -5.02 -10.78 -5.12
CA TYR A 66 -5.56 -11.54 -6.25
C TYR A 66 -7.06 -11.35 -6.47
N ARG A 67 -7.80 -10.91 -5.43
CA ARG A 67 -9.25 -10.64 -5.52
C ARG A 67 -9.56 -9.20 -5.95
N ARG A 68 -8.55 -8.32 -6.12
CA ARG A 68 -8.72 -6.90 -6.38
C ARG A 68 -8.51 -6.56 -7.86
N SER A 69 -9.31 -5.64 -8.38
CA SER A 69 -9.04 -4.95 -9.65
C SER A 69 -8.09 -3.77 -9.42
N PHE A 70 -8.30 -3.03 -8.33
CA PHE A 70 -7.44 -1.93 -7.90
C PHE A 70 -7.03 -2.11 -6.43
N TRP A 71 -5.77 -1.84 -6.10
CA TRP A 71 -5.24 -1.95 -4.74
C TRP A 71 -6.05 -1.17 -3.70
N HIS A 72 -6.67 -0.05 -4.06
CA HIS A 72 -7.37 0.89 -3.15
C HIS A 72 -8.89 0.93 -3.36
N MET A 73 -9.37 1.00 -4.60
CA MET A 73 -10.79 1.22 -4.88
C MET A 73 -11.66 0.09 -4.34
N ASP A 74 -11.21 -1.16 -4.49
CA ASP A 74 -11.97 -2.33 -4.02
C ASP A 74 -12.24 -2.29 -2.51
N PHE A 75 -11.33 -1.71 -1.72
CA PHE A 75 -11.55 -1.45 -0.30
C PHE A 75 -12.49 -0.25 -0.08
N LEU A 76 -12.20 0.87 -0.75
CA LEU A 76 -12.95 2.12 -0.55
C LEU A 76 -14.42 1.99 -0.94
N TRP A 77 -14.75 1.21 -1.96
CA TRP A 77 -16.15 0.92 -2.33
C TRP A 77 -16.88 0.07 -1.30
N GLY A 78 -16.17 -0.66 -0.46
CA GLY A 78 -16.74 -1.43 0.64
C GLY A 78 -17.10 -0.61 1.88
N LEU A 79 -16.66 0.65 1.98
CA LEU A 79 -17.00 1.51 3.11
C LEU A 79 -18.46 1.97 3.04
N THR A 80 -19.14 2.00 4.16
CA THR A 80 -20.45 2.68 4.27
C THR A 80 -20.29 4.16 3.98
N GLY A 81 -21.26 4.74 3.28
CA GLY A 81 -21.24 6.17 2.91
C GLY A 81 -20.43 6.47 1.65
N THR A 82 -19.92 5.46 0.97
CA THR A 82 -19.26 5.59 -0.34
C THR A 82 -20.10 5.03 -1.48
N GLN A 83 -19.83 5.49 -2.68
CA GLN A 83 -20.46 5.00 -3.90
C GLN A 83 -19.44 4.85 -5.01
N LYS A 84 -19.45 3.68 -5.67
CA LYS A 84 -18.71 3.45 -6.91
C LYS A 84 -19.37 4.25 -8.04
N VAL A 85 -18.58 5.04 -8.77
CA VAL A 85 -19.04 5.83 -9.90
C VAL A 85 -18.09 5.68 -11.10
N LYS A 86 -18.64 5.80 -12.30
CA LYS A 86 -17.80 5.91 -13.51
C LYS A 86 -17.28 7.34 -13.59
N SER A 87 -16.02 7.51 -13.91
CA SER A 87 -15.40 8.82 -14.16
C SER A 87 -15.33 9.06 -15.67
N GLU A 88 -15.64 10.28 -16.10
CA GLU A 88 -15.42 10.65 -17.51
C GLU A 88 -13.94 10.92 -17.81
N HIS A 89 -13.17 11.29 -16.77
CA HIS A 89 -11.74 11.55 -16.85
C HIS A 89 -11.00 10.89 -15.70
N PHE A 90 -9.96 10.12 -16.03
CA PHE A 90 -9.09 9.54 -15.00
C PHE A 90 -8.18 10.62 -14.43
N SER A 91 -8.19 10.79 -13.11
CA SER A 91 -7.47 11.88 -12.42
C SER A 91 -5.95 11.68 -12.32
N VAL A 92 -5.43 10.50 -12.70
CA VAL A 92 -4.00 10.18 -12.64
C VAL A 92 -3.50 9.78 -14.01
N ALA A 93 -2.56 10.56 -14.56
CA ALA A 93 -1.92 10.25 -15.84
C ALA A 93 -0.73 9.30 -15.64
N PHE A 94 -0.78 8.14 -16.26
CA PHE A 94 0.36 7.25 -16.44
C PHE A 94 0.86 7.33 -17.88
N LYS A 95 2.17 7.20 -18.09
CA LYS A 95 2.76 7.29 -19.43
C LYS A 95 2.25 6.16 -20.33
N GLY A 96 1.45 6.53 -21.33
CA GLY A 96 1.04 5.62 -22.42
C GLY A 96 -0.16 4.70 -22.13
N PHE A 97 -0.71 4.71 -20.93
CA PHE A 97 -1.83 3.85 -20.55
C PHE A 97 -2.82 4.59 -19.65
N GLN A 98 -4.11 4.23 -19.77
CA GLN A 98 -5.17 4.73 -18.91
C GLN A 98 -5.81 3.53 -18.21
N PRO A 99 -5.89 3.52 -16.86
CA PRO A 99 -6.68 2.53 -16.11
C PRO A 99 -8.19 2.64 -16.42
N LYS A 100 -8.97 1.63 -15.99
CA LYS A 100 -10.44 1.70 -16.07
C LYS A 100 -10.94 2.99 -15.39
N ALA A 101 -11.86 3.72 -16.04
CA ALA A 101 -12.37 5.01 -15.56
C ALA A 101 -13.43 4.83 -14.47
N GLU A 102 -13.00 4.32 -13.32
CA GLU A 102 -13.83 4.12 -12.12
C GLU A 102 -13.26 4.92 -10.96
N THR A 103 -14.13 5.48 -10.12
CA THR A 103 -13.75 6.25 -8.93
C THR A 103 -14.74 6.03 -7.79
N VAL A 104 -14.54 6.73 -6.69
CA VAL A 104 -15.39 6.70 -5.50
C VAL A 104 -15.90 8.11 -5.18
N LYS A 105 -17.14 8.21 -4.72
CA LYS A 105 -17.72 9.44 -4.12
C LYS A 105 -18.20 9.18 -2.72
N ILE A 106 -18.13 10.20 -1.88
CA ILE A 106 -18.72 10.21 -0.54
C ILE A 106 -20.18 10.72 -0.70
N VAL A 107 -21.13 9.89 -0.31
CA VAL A 107 -22.57 10.16 -0.51
C VAL A 107 -23.35 10.14 0.79
N ASP A 108 -22.79 9.62 1.88
CA ASP A 108 -23.40 9.57 3.21
C ASP A 108 -22.32 9.54 4.28
N ARG A 109 -22.71 9.38 5.55
CA ARG A 109 -21.81 9.21 6.68
C ARG A 109 -20.90 8.02 6.47
N LEU A 110 -19.59 8.25 6.63
CA LEU A 110 -18.57 7.21 6.52
C LEU A 110 -18.60 6.28 7.75
N ASP A 111 -18.55 4.98 7.49
CA ASP A 111 -18.31 3.95 8.50
C ASP A 111 -17.63 2.72 7.85
N PHE A 112 -17.05 1.86 8.67
CA PHE A 112 -16.56 0.54 8.25
C PHE A 112 -17.61 -0.52 8.60
N PRO A 113 -18.20 -1.23 7.60
CA PRO A 113 -19.22 -2.22 7.85
C PRO A 113 -18.63 -3.51 8.45
N ASP A 114 -19.42 -4.20 9.30
CA ASP A 114 -18.98 -5.42 9.97
C ASP A 114 -18.78 -6.61 9.01
N ASP A 115 -19.37 -6.54 7.81
CA ASP A 115 -19.28 -7.54 6.74
C ASP A 115 -18.39 -7.10 5.57
N HIS A 116 -17.49 -6.13 5.79
CA HIS A 116 -16.57 -5.66 4.76
C HIS A 116 -15.83 -6.84 4.09
N PRO A 117 -15.83 -6.95 2.75
CA PRO A 117 -15.31 -8.14 2.02
C PRO A 117 -13.88 -8.53 2.42
N PHE A 118 -13.02 -7.55 2.73
CA PHE A 118 -11.63 -7.80 3.08
C PHE A 118 -11.44 -8.56 4.40
N LEU A 119 -12.42 -8.55 5.30
CA LEU A 119 -12.39 -9.39 6.52
C LEU A 119 -12.43 -10.88 6.16
N ARG A 120 -13.29 -11.25 5.20
CA ARG A 120 -13.38 -12.61 4.68
C ARG A 120 -12.12 -12.99 3.88
N HIS A 121 -11.57 -12.06 3.11
CA HIS A 121 -10.33 -12.28 2.37
C HIS A 121 -9.16 -12.56 3.31
N PHE A 122 -9.04 -11.79 4.39
CA PHE A 122 -8.02 -12.01 5.41
C PHE A 122 -8.20 -13.35 6.16
N ALA A 123 -9.42 -13.68 6.53
CA ALA A 123 -9.71 -14.97 7.18
C ALA A 123 -9.31 -16.17 6.28
N PHE A 124 -9.51 -16.06 4.98
CA PHE A 124 -9.04 -17.05 4.02
C PHE A 124 -7.51 -17.12 3.98
N LEU A 125 -6.82 -15.98 3.84
CA LEU A 125 -5.35 -15.92 3.87
C LEU A 125 -4.81 -16.61 5.14
N GLN A 126 -5.38 -16.30 6.30
CA GLN A 126 -5.00 -16.90 7.57
C GLN A 126 -5.20 -18.42 7.59
N SER A 127 -6.24 -18.93 6.92
CA SER A 127 -6.54 -20.37 6.88
C SER A 127 -5.58 -21.19 6.01
N VAL A 128 -4.86 -20.55 5.07
CA VAL A 128 -3.93 -21.21 4.14
C VAL A 128 -2.47 -20.93 4.45
N ALA A 129 -2.16 -19.94 5.29
CA ALA A 129 -0.82 -19.66 5.78
C ALA A 129 -0.42 -20.71 6.83
N SER A 130 0.86 -21.13 6.83
CA SER A 130 1.39 -22.00 7.88
C SER A 130 1.68 -21.23 9.17
N ASP A 131 1.87 -21.95 10.27
CA ASP A 131 2.26 -21.37 11.57
C ASP A 131 3.69 -20.76 11.57
N LEU A 132 4.44 -20.92 10.48
CA LEU A 132 5.81 -20.41 10.34
C LEU A 132 5.85 -18.97 9.81
N VAL A 133 4.76 -18.47 9.24
CA VAL A 133 4.67 -17.16 8.61
C VAL A 133 3.54 -16.33 9.21
N GLN A 134 3.65 -15.02 9.07
CA GLN A 134 2.63 -14.09 9.54
C GLN A 134 1.77 -13.57 8.38
N PRO A 135 0.46 -13.82 8.38
CA PRO A 135 -0.46 -13.17 7.45
C PRO A 135 -0.42 -11.65 7.59
N LYS A 136 -0.20 -10.97 6.47
CA LYS A 136 -0.16 -9.51 6.34
C LYS A 136 -1.34 -9.03 5.52
N GLN A 137 -2.08 -8.06 6.02
CA GLN A 137 -3.17 -7.41 5.31
C GLN A 137 -2.75 -6.03 4.82
N CYS A 138 -2.97 -5.76 3.54
CA CYS A 138 -2.79 -4.43 2.95
C CYS A 138 -4.14 -3.79 2.66
N ILE A 139 -4.31 -2.53 3.06
CA ILE A 139 -5.49 -1.70 2.77
C ILE A 139 -5.01 -0.29 2.40
N PRO A 140 -5.77 0.50 1.61
CA PRO A 140 -5.41 1.89 1.39
C PRO A 140 -5.43 2.67 2.71
N SER A 141 -4.55 3.65 2.84
CA SER A 141 -4.59 4.58 3.98
C SER A 141 -5.88 5.43 3.96
N PRO A 142 -6.33 5.95 5.10
CA PRO A 142 -7.52 6.80 5.14
C PRO A 142 -7.37 8.05 4.27
N SER A 143 -6.18 8.61 4.15
CA SER A 143 -5.86 9.76 3.29
C SER A 143 -6.26 9.54 1.83
N MET A 144 -6.25 8.30 1.35
CA MET A 144 -6.59 7.99 -0.05
C MET A 144 -8.02 8.37 -0.40
N LEU A 145 -9.00 8.12 0.48
CA LEU A 145 -10.39 8.51 0.22
C LEU A 145 -10.53 10.04 0.12
N HIS A 146 -9.94 10.76 1.07
CA HIS A 146 -9.97 12.23 1.08
C HIS A 146 -9.22 12.82 -0.13
N LEU A 147 -8.05 12.29 -0.45
CA LEU A 147 -7.28 12.71 -1.61
C LEU A 147 -8.10 12.59 -2.90
N ILE A 148 -8.72 11.43 -3.12
CA ILE A 148 -9.48 11.13 -4.35
C ILE A 148 -10.74 12.00 -4.43
N CYS A 149 -11.53 12.04 -3.35
CA CYS A 149 -12.83 12.70 -3.36
C CYS A 149 -12.73 14.23 -3.24
N CYS A 150 -11.80 14.75 -2.43
CA CYS A 150 -11.80 16.15 -2.01
C CYS A 150 -10.63 16.94 -2.61
N VAL A 151 -9.40 16.39 -2.61
CA VAL A 151 -8.19 17.14 -3.01
C VAL A 151 -7.95 17.08 -4.51
N ARG A 152 -8.00 15.89 -5.10
CA ARG A 152 -7.84 15.70 -6.57
C ARG A 152 -9.05 16.19 -7.34
N SER A 153 -10.25 15.95 -6.83
CA SER A 153 -11.49 16.35 -7.49
C SER A 153 -11.54 17.87 -7.68
N THR A 154 -12.01 18.30 -8.84
CA THR A 154 -12.26 19.71 -9.18
C THR A 154 -13.71 20.10 -9.00
N ASP A 155 -14.59 19.14 -8.80
CA ASP A 155 -16.05 19.29 -8.69
C ASP A 155 -16.62 18.77 -7.37
N TYR A 156 -15.75 18.55 -6.37
CA TYR A 156 -16.18 18.08 -5.06
C TYR A 156 -17.18 19.03 -4.42
N GLN A 157 -18.34 18.49 -4.07
CA GLN A 157 -19.35 19.17 -3.29
C GLN A 157 -19.62 18.34 -2.04
N PRO A 158 -19.32 18.88 -0.84
CA PRO A 158 -19.57 18.17 0.40
C PRO A 158 -21.06 17.94 0.62
N ILE A 159 -21.44 16.77 1.10
CA ILE A 159 -22.78 16.55 1.65
C ILE A 159 -22.99 17.46 2.87
N GLU A 160 -24.24 17.66 3.28
CA GLU A 160 -24.60 18.57 4.39
C GLU A 160 -23.79 18.29 5.66
N ARG A 161 -23.61 17.00 6.00
CA ARG A 161 -22.82 16.54 7.16
C ARG A 161 -21.36 16.99 7.11
N TYR A 162 -20.77 17.06 5.92
CA TYR A 162 -19.34 17.29 5.71
C TYR A 162 -19.02 18.69 5.18
N LYS A 163 -19.93 19.65 5.36
CA LYS A 163 -19.63 21.07 5.14
C LYS A 163 -18.51 21.59 6.04
N ASP A 164 -18.40 21.03 7.25
CA ASP A 164 -17.20 21.12 8.08
C ASP A 164 -16.29 19.92 7.76
N GLU A 165 -15.15 20.19 7.15
CA GLU A 165 -14.16 19.17 6.77
C GLU A 165 -13.65 18.39 7.98
N GLN A 166 -13.57 19.02 9.17
CA GLN A 166 -13.12 18.32 10.38
C GLN A 166 -14.05 17.15 10.73
N VAL A 167 -15.35 17.27 10.52
CA VAL A 167 -16.32 16.19 10.73
C VAL A 167 -16.05 15.03 9.77
N LEU A 168 -15.67 15.31 8.52
CA LEU A 168 -15.28 14.27 7.56
C LEU A 168 -14.01 13.55 8.01
N LEU A 169 -12.99 14.29 8.45
CA LEU A 169 -11.73 13.71 8.92
C LEU A 169 -11.93 12.85 10.17
N ASP A 170 -12.79 13.28 11.09
CA ASP A 170 -13.11 12.54 12.31
C ASP A 170 -13.92 11.27 12.03
N ASP A 171 -14.93 11.32 11.17
CA ASP A 171 -15.69 10.14 10.74
C ASP A 171 -14.79 9.16 9.98
N LEU A 172 -13.89 9.65 9.14
CA LEU A 172 -12.90 8.83 8.43
C LEU A 172 -11.96 8.12 9.40
N ALA A 173 -11.42 8.83 10.39
CA ALA A 173 -10.60 8.24 11.44
C ALA A 173 -11.37 7.18 12.23
N ALA A 174 -12.62 7.45 12.61
CA ALA A 174 -13.47 6.50 13.33
C ALA A 174 -13.77 5.23 12.53
N ALA A 175 -14.05 5.36 11.22
CA ALA A 175 -14.25 4.21 10.32
C ALA A 175 -13.00 3.32 10.27
N TYR A 176 -11.81 3.91 10.14
CA TYR A 176 -10.56 3.15 10.14
C TYR A 176 -10.17 2.59 11.51
N GLN A 177 -10.51 3.26 12.61
CA GLN A 177 -10.39 2.65 13.95
C GLN A 177 -11.23 1.38 14.08
N LYS A 178 -12.45 1.41 13.52
CA LYS A 178 -13.33 0.23 13.47
C LYS A 178 -12.73 -0.87 12.59
N ALA A 179 -12.16 -0.49 11.42
CA ALA A 179 -11.44 -1.43 10.56
C ALA A 179 -10.25 -2.10 11.27
N VAL A 180 -9.40 -1.35 11.96
CA VAL A 180 -8.27 -1.88 12.75
C VAL A 180 -8.75 -2.90 13.78
N LYS A 181 -9.82 -2.57 14.54
CA LYS A 181 -10.41 -3.49 15.52
C LYS A 181 -10.99 -4.75 14.88
N ALA A 182 -11.66 -4.61 13.73
CA ALA A 182 -12.25 -5.74 13.01
C ALA A 182 -11.19 -6.68 12.44
N PHE A 183 -10.13 -6.15 11.82
CA PHE A 183 -8.99 -6.98 11.37
C PHE A 183 -8.27 -7.64 12.53
N TYR A 184 -8.08 -6.93 13.64
CA TYR A 184 -7.49 -7.52 14.85
C TYR A 184 -8.34 -8.67 15.40
N ALA A 185 -9.64 -8.49 15.47
CA ALA A 185 -10.59 -9.54 15.90
C ALA A 185 -10.59 -10.74 14.92
N ALA A 186 -10.37 -10.51 13.64
CA ALA A 186 -10.18 -11.55 12.63
C ALA A 186 -8.80 -12.26 12.72
N GLY A 187 -7.93 -11.88 13.68
CA GLY A 187 -6.61 -12.48 13.87
C GLY A 187 -5.45 -11.72 13.24
N CYS A 188 -5.68 -10.61 12.56
CA CYS A 188 -4.62 -9.80 11.96
C CYS A 188 -3.70 -9.20 13.03
N ARG A 189 -2.38 -9.37 12.84
CA ARG A 189 -1.34 -8.79 13.69
C ARG A 189 -0.34 -7.96 12.90
N TYR A 190 -0.48 -7.94 11.57
CA TYR A 190 0.34 -7.14 10.67
C TYR A 190 -0.56 -6.49 9.61
N LEU A 191 -0.80 -5.20 9.74
CA LEU A 191 -1.59 -4.39 8.82
C LEU A 191 -0.68 -3.38 8.13
N GLN A 192 -0.83 -3.20 6.82
CA GLN A 192 -0.16 -2.16 6.06
C GLN A 192 -1.18 -1.19 5.48
N LEU A 193 -0.91 0.10 5.63
CA LEU A 193 -1.65 1.21 5.03
C LEU A 193 -0.90 1.68 3.79
N ASP A 194 -1.49 1.49 2.60
CA ASP A 194 -0.87 1.90 1.34
C ASP A 194 -1.33 3.30 0.94
N ASP A 195 -0.38 4.15 0.53
CA ASP A 195 -0.64 5.56 0.29
C ASP A 195 0.13 6.11 -0.92
N THR A 196 -0.53 6.82 -1.79
CA THR A 196 0.07 7.57 -2.90
C THR A 196 0.03 9.08 -2.70
N SER A 197 -0.70 9.59 -1.69
CA SER A 197 -0.82 11.03 -1.46
C SER A 197 0.53 11.68 -1.15
N TRP A 198 1.31 11.05 -0.28
CA TRP A 198 2.63 11.53 0.06
C TRP A 198 3.61 11.47 -1.11
N GLY A 199 3.48 10.48 -1.99
CA GLY A 199 4.22 10.42 -3.25
C GLY A 199 3.91 11.61 -4.17
N GLU A 200 2.66 12.06 -4.21
CA GLU A 200 2.27 13.28 -4.94
C GLU A 200 2.80 14.55 -4.27
N PHE A 201 2.76 14.60 -2.95
CA PHE A 201 3.26 15.76 -2.18
C PHE A 201 4.80 15.87 -2.21
N CYS A 202 5.52 14.82 -2.58
CA CYS A 202 6.94 14.88 -2.91
C CYS A 202 7.23 15.56 -4.26
N SER A 203 6.28 15.56 -5.19
CA SER A 203 6.48 16.06 -6.55
C SER A 203 6.34 17.58 -6.64
N ALA A 204 7.42 18.26 -7.02
CA ALA A 204 7.38 19.72 -7.22
C ALA A 204 6.33 20.16 -8.26
N GLU A 205 6.16 19.38 -9.34
CA GLU A 205 5.16 19.63 -10.37
C GLU A 205 3.74 19.54 -9.80
N LYS A 206 3.43 18.48 -9.05
CA LYS A 206 2.10 18.29 -8.45
C LYS A 206 1.83 19.30 -7.35
N ARG A 207 2.82 19.61 -6.49
CA ARG A 207 2.70 20.69 -5.49
C ARG A 207 2.33 22.01 -6.13
N LYS A 208 2.99 22.37 -7.25
CA LYS A 208 2.66 23.56 -8.03
C LYS A 208 1.22 23.52 -8.54
N ALA A 209 0.81 22.42 -9.15
CA ALA A 209 -0.55 22.27 -9.67
C ALA A 209 -1.63 22.37 -8.57
N TYR A 210 -1.37 21.84 -7.38
CA TYR A 210 -2.25 22.00 -6.22
C TYR A 210 -2.29 23.46 -5.73
N ALA A 211 -1.13 24.11 -5.64
CA ALA A 211 -1.04 25.51 -5.22
C ALA A 211 -1.78 26.46 -6.18
N GLU A 212 -1.73 26.22 -7.50
CA GLU A 212 -2.49 26.97 -8.51
C GLU A 212 -4.02 26.85 -8.32
N ARG A 213 -4.46 25.77 -7.66
CA ARG A 213 -5.86 25.57 -7.23
C ARG A 213 -6.17 26.09 -5.83
N GLY A 214 -5.22 26.75 -5.17
CA GLY A 214 -5.36 27.25 -3.81
C GLY A 214 -5.25 26.17 -2.71
N ILE A 215 -4.68 25.00 -3.03
CA ILE A 215 -4.52 23.90 -2.09
C ILE A 215 -3.10 23.92 -1.52
N ASP A 216 -2.98 24.10 -0.21
CA ASP A 216 -1.73 23.92 0.53
C ASP A 216 -1.57 22.45 0.92
N VAL A 217 -0.67 21.74 0.22
CA VAL A 217 -0.44 20.31 0.45
C VAL A 217 0.25 20.03 1.78
N ASP A 218 0.93 21.00 2.41
CA ASP A 218 1.52 20.82 3.74
C ASP A 218 0.42 20.88 4.82
N GLU A 219 -0.59 21.73 4.63
CA GLU A 219 -1.78 21.73 5.48
C GLU A 219 -2.55 20.40 5.33
N VAL A 220 -2.76 19.95 4.10
CA VAL A 220 -3.39 18.65 3.82
C VAL A 220 -2.59 17.52 4.46
N GLY A 221 -1.26 17.54 4.35
CA GLY A 221 -0.38 16.57 4.99
C GLY A 221 -0.54 16.53 6.51
N ARG A 222 -0.62 17.68 7.18
CA ARG A 222 -0.89 17.75 8.63
C ARG A 222 -2.25 17.14 9.01
N LYS A 223 -3.29 17.37 8.20
CA LYS A 223 -4.61 16.73 8.37
C LYS A 223 -4.51 15.21 8.23
N TYR A 224 -3.70 14.71 7.28
CA TYR A 224 -3.50 13.27 7.09
C TYR A 224 -2.75 12.62 8.25
N VAL A 225 -1.71 13.27 8.78
CA VAL A 225 -1.03 12.80 9.99
C VAL A 225 -1.99 12.79 11.20
N TYR A 226 -2.85 13.81 11.33
CA TYR A 226 -3.89 13.84 12.37
C TYR A 226 -4.80 12.60 12.26
N VAL A 227 -5.36 12.34 11.08
CA VAL A 227 -6.26 11.18 10.86
C VAL A 227 -5.52 9.86 11.13
N LEU A 228 -4.30 9.70 10.60
CA LEU A 228 -3.49 8.51 10.82
C LEU A 228 -3.22 8.25 12.31
N ASN A 229 -2.80 9.27 13.04
CA ASN A 229 -2.53 9.13 14.48
C ASN A 229 -3.81 8.81 15.26
N LYS A 230 -4.96 9.36 14.87
CA LYS A 230 -6.27 8.98 15.44
C LYS A 230 -6.60 7.51 15.17
N VAL A 231 -6.34 7.02 13.96
CA VAL A 231 -6.53 5.58 13.64
C VAL A 231 -5.66 4.71 14.54
N LEU A 232 -4.39 5.10 14.74
CA LEU A 232 -3.42 4.35 15.53
C LEU A 232 -3.76 4.30 17.04
N GLU A 233 -4.59 5.21 17.57
CA GLU A 233 -5.11 5.12 18.94
C GLU A 233 -5.91 3.82 19.18
N ALA A 234 -6.46 3.21 18.13
CA ALA A 234 -7.20 1.94 18.21
C ALA A 234 -6.31 0.69 18.06
N LYS A 235 -5.01 0.87 17.78
CA LYS A 235 -4.07 -0.23 17.55
C LYS A 235 -3.76 -0.98 18.84
N PRO A 236 -4.02 -2.31 18.91
CA PRO A 236 -3.56 -3.13 20.02
C PRO A 236 -2.03 -3.22 20.08
N GLU A 237 -1.49 -3.49 21.28
CA GLU A 237 -0.04 -3.48 21.53
C GLU A 237 0.72 -4.54 20.69
N ASP A 238 0.12 -5.69 20.47
CA ASP A 238 0.70 -6.81 19.71
C ASP A 238 0.42 -6.76 18.19
N MET A 239 -0.26 -5.70 17.72
CA MET A 239 -0.46 -5.45 16.32
C MET A 239 0.56 -4.44 15.79
N VAL A 240 1.15 -4.74 14.63
CA VAL A 240 2.02 -3.82 13.89
C VAL A 240 1.23 -3.18 12.75
N ILE A 241 1.30 -1.86 12.64
CA ILE A 241 0.73 -1.10 11.53
C ILE A 241 1.84 -0.33 10.83
N THR A 242 2.11 -0.69 9.58
CA THR A 242 3.09 -0.01 8.71
C THR A 242 2.40 0.84 7.65
N MET A 243 3.15 1.71 7.00
CA MET A 243 2.66 2.53 5.88
C MET A 243 3.60 2.41 4.69
N HIS A 244 3.05 2.12 3.51
CA HIS A 244 3.80 2.16 2.26
C HIS A 244 3.51 3.47 1.52
N ILE A 245 4.57 4.18 1.14
CA ILE A 245 4.50 5.41 0.35
C ILE A 245 4.80 5.08 -1.10
N CYS A 246 3.74 4.97 -1.88
CA CYS A 246 3.83 4.67 -3.30
C CYS A 246 3.94 5.92 -4.15
N ARG A 247 4.66 5.83 -5.27
CA ARG A 247 4.78 6.90 -6.29
C ARG A 247 3.96 6.62 -7.54
N GLY A 248 3.03 5.68 -7.44
CA GLY A 248 2.28 5.12 -8.55
C GLY A 248 2.97 3.90 -9.15
N ASN A 249 2.19 2.87 -9.41
CA ASN A 249 2.66 1.61 -9.96
C ASN A 249 1.61 1.03 -10.91
N PHE A 250 1.76 1.27 -12.20
CA PHE A 250 0.87 0.80 -13.23
C PHE A 250 1.66 0.44 -14.49
N ARG A 251 1.64 -0.84 -14.87
CA ARG A 251 2.33 -1.38 -16.04
C ARG A 251 3.79 -0.91 -16.11
N SER A 252 4.52 -1.07 -15.02
CA SER A 252 5.94 -0.66 -14.87
C SER A 252 6.19 0.85 -14.99
N THR A 253 5.17 1.71 -14.90
CA THR A 253 5.30 3.15 -14.88
C THR A 253 5.00 3.73 -13.49
N TRP A 254 5.20 5.03 -13.33
CA TRP A 254 4.90 5.78 -12.11
C TRP A 254 4.21 7.11 -12.45
N SER A 255 3.60 7.73 -11.44
CA SER A 255 2.88 9.01 -11.59
C SER A 255 3.54 10.18 -10.88
N SER A 256 4.50 9.92 -10.00
CA SER A 256 5.14 10.96 -9.18
C SER A 256 6.64 10.74 -9.05
N THR A 257 7.39 11.85 -9.03
CA THR A 257 8.85 11.89 -8.81
C THR A 257 9.16 12.93 -7.75
N GLY A 258 10.34 12.86 -7.14
CA GLY A 258 10.81 13.80 -6.12
C GLY A 258 11.24 13.06 -4.85
N GLY A 259 12.27 13.59 -4.17
CA GLY A 259 12.72 13.06 -2.88
C GLY A 259 11.70 13.31 -1.76
N TYR A 260 11.85 12.64 -0.63
CA TYR A 260 10.93 12.75 0.51
C TYR A 260 11.09 14.06 1.31
N GLU A 261 12.12 14.88 1.05
CA GLU A 261 12.40 16.09 1.83
C GLU A 261 11.18 17.00 2.07
N PRO A 262 10.32 17.30 1.05
CA PRO A 262 9.18 18.20 1.26
C PRO A 262 8.13 17.70 2.27
N VAL A 263 8.09 16.39 2.54
CA VAL A 263 7.07 15.78 3.41
C VAL A 263 7.68 15.17 4.68
N ALA A 264 9.00 15.07 4.76
CA ALA A 264 9.70 14.29 5.77
C ALA A 264 9.42 14.74 7.21
N GLU A 265 9.48 16.03 7.48
CA GLU A 265 9.22 16.57 8.82
C GLU A 265 7.77 16.28 9.25
N ILE A 266 6.80 16.53 8.35
CA ILE A 266 5.37 16.33 8.64
C ILE A 266 5.08 14.84 8.81
N LEU A 267 5.52 14.00 7.87
CA LEU A 267 5.18 12.57 7.86
C LEU A 267 6.04 11.78 8.83
N PHE A 268 7.37 11.77 8.63
CA PHE A 268 8.26 10.92 9.42
C PHE A 268 8.42 11.40 10.84
N GLY A 269 8.39 12.73 11.05
CA GLY A 269 8.54 13.34 12.37
C GLY A 269 7.29 13.23 13.25
N HIS A 270 6.11 13.07 12.67
CA HIS A 270 4.85 13.17 13.42
C HIS A 270 3.88 12.00 13.26
N CYS A 271 4.07 11.11 12.29
CA CYS A 271 3.20 9.94 12.11
C CYS A 271 3.71 8.76 12.97
N ASN A 272 2.82 8.18 13.78
CA ASN A 272 3.16 7.17 14.78
C ASN A 272 3.01 5.72 14.30
N VAL A 273 3.12 5.44 12.99
CA VAL A 273 3.17 4.07 12.47
C VAL A 273 4.39 3.33 13.00
N ASP A 274 4.35 2.00 13.03
CA ASP A 274 5.47 1.18 13.49
C ASP A 274 6.60 1.10 12.46
N GLY A 275 6.32 1.35 11.17
CA GLY A 275 7.33 1.38 10.12
C GLY A 275 6.82 1.96 8.80
N PHE A 276 7.78 2.40 7.98
CA PHE A 276 7.52 2.92 6.63
C PHE A 276 8.18 2.04 5.58
N PHE A 277 7.44 1.70 4.53
CA PHE A 277 7.95 1.13 3.28
C PHE A 277 8.15 2.26 2.28
N LEU A 278 9.39 2.54 1.92
CA LEU A 278 9.75 3.70 1.13
C LEU A 278 10.41 3.29 -0.19
N GLU A 279 9.94 3.86 -1.30
CA GLU A 279 10.55 3.63 -2.61
C GLU A 279 11.88 4.35 -2.74
N TYR A 280 12.96 3.60 -3.01
CA TYR A 280 14.32 4.10 -3.22
C TYR A 280 15.06 3.36 -4.34
N ASP A 281 14.33 2.75 -5.27
CA ASP A 281 14.87 1.93 -6.36
C ASP A 281 15.55 2.73 -7.49
N SER A 282 15.39 4.04 -7.52
CA SER A 282 15.99 4.90 -8.55
C SER A 282 16.15 6.35 -8.08
N ASP A 283 16.88 7.15 -8.86
CA ASP A 283 17.15 8.56 -8.57
C ASP A 283 15.89 9.44 -8.44
N ARG A 284 14.73 8.97 -8.92
CA ARG A 284 13.45 9.69 -8.74
C ARG A 284 13.04 9.86 -7.29
N ALA A 285 13.59 9.05 -6.38
CA ALA A 285 13.30 9.10 -4.95
C ALA A 285 14.22 10.04 -4.16
N GLY A 286 15.27 10.59 -4.78
CA GLY A 286 16.27 11.40 -4.09
C GLY A 286 17.17 10.61 -3.15
N GLY A 287 17.85 11.31 -2.25
CA GLY A 287 18.75 10.74 -1.24
C GLY A 287 18.06 10.30 0.04
N PHE A 288 18.86 9.86 1.02
CA PHE A 288 18.39 9.35 2.31
C PHE A 288 18.34 10.41 3.42
N GLU A 289 18.73 11.66 3.15
CA GLU A 289 18.75 12.76 4.12
C GLU A 289 17.41 12.97 4.83
N PRO A 290 16.25 12.79 4.16
CA PRO A 290 14.95 12.91 4.80
C PRO A 290 14.71 11.93 5.94
N LEU A 291 15.42 10.80 5.98
CA LEU A 291 15.33 9.79 7.03
C LEU A 291 15.80 10.30 8.40
N ARG A 292 16.49 11.44 8.47
CA ARG A 292 16.87 12.09 9.74
C ARG A 292 15.66 12.46 10.64
N TYR A 293 14.46 12.53 10.05
CA TYR A 293 13.22 12.77 10.80
C TYR A 293 12.58 11.50 11.36
N ILE A 294 13.11 10.32 11.00
CA ILE A 294 12.63 9.04 11.54
C ILE A 294 12.98 8.96 13.03
N GLY A 295 11.98 8.62 13.84
CA GLY A 295 12.12 8.39 15.27
C GLY A 295 12.30 6.90 15.61
N LYS A 296 11.23 6.25 16.08
CA LYS A 296 11.24 4.85 16.50
C LYS A 296 10.79 3.88 15.39
N GLN A 297 10.27 4.42 14.31
CA GLN A 297 9.70 3.63 13.20
C GLN A 297 10.82 2.81 12.53
N LYS A 298 10.52 1.58 12.13
CA LYS A 298 11.37 0.86 11.20
C LYS A 298 11.25 1.47 9.81
N VAL A 299 12.31 1.40 9.02
CA VAL A 299 12.33 1.82 7.61
C VAL A 299 12.63 0.62 6.75
N VAL A 300 11.68 0.23 5.92
CA VAL A 300 11.84 -0.82 4.92
C VAL A 300 12.23 -0.13 3.62
N LEU A 301 13.48 -0.31 3.22
CA LEU A 301 14.07 0.31 2.03
C LEU A 301 13.64 -0.46 0.78
N GLY A 302 12.82 0.13 -0.04
CA GLY A 302 12.40 -0.39 -1.33
C GLY A 302 13.48 -0.16 -2.38
N LEU A 303 14.56 -0.92 -2.35
CA LEU A 303 15.74 -0.75 -3.22
C LEU A 303 15.72 -1.65 -4.45
N VAL A 304 14.88 -2.67 -4.48
CA VAL A 304 14.77 -3.61 -5.60
C VAL A 304 13.53 -3.24 -6.41
N THR A 305 13.69 -2.88 -7.69
CA THR A 305 12.53 -2.45 -8.50
C THR A 305 11.61 -3.61 -8.84
N SER A 306 10.30 -3.39 -8.75
CA SER A 306 9.28 -4.30 -9.28
C SER A 306 8.87 -3.96 -10.73
N LYS A 307 9.52 -2.99 -11.37
CA LYS A 307 9.13 -2.43 -12.68
C LYS A 307 9.99 -2.94 -13.85
N ASP A 308 11.14 -3.53 -13.57
CA ASP A 308 12.09 -4.03 -14.55
C ASP A 308 12.53 -5.46 -14.16
N ALA A 309 12.63 -6.35 -15.15
CA ALA A 309 13.07 -7.73 -14.97
C ALA A 309 14.56 -7.87 -14.57
N LYS A 310 15.39 -6.86 -14.89
CA LYS A 310 16.82 -6.88 -14.57
C LYS A 310 17.02 -6.94 -13.06
N LEU A 311 17.81 -7.92 -12.60
CA LEU A 311 18.24 -7.99 -11.20
C LEU A 311 19.23 -6.87 -10.90
N GLU A 312 19.07 -6.28 -9.72
CA GLU A 312 20.00 -5.32 -9.17
C GLU A 312 21.35 -5.96 -8.84
N ASN A 313 22.41 -5.16 -8.87
CA ASN A 313 23.70 -5.61 -8.34
C ASN A 313 23.61 -5.65 -6.80
N LYS A 314 23.98 -6.77 -6.22
CA LYS A 314 23.89 -7.03 -4.78
C LYS A 314 24.73 -6.04 -3.97
N GLU A 315 25.96 -5.81 -4.40
CA GLU A 315 26.93 -4.91 -3.72
C GLU A 315 26.44 -3.46 -3.75
N ASP A 316 25.78 -3.03 -4.85
CA ASP A 316 25.21 -1.70 -4.97
C ASP A 316 24.03 -1.52 -3.98
N VAL A 317 23.17 -2.53 -3.85
CA VAL A 317 22.05 -2.48 -2.88
C VAL A 317 22.59 -2.46 -1.45
N ILE A 318 23.60 -3.27 -1.12
CA ILE A 318 24.26 -3.28 0.19
C ILE A 318 24.88 -1.90 0.49
N ALA A 319 25.56 -1.30 -0.48
CA ALA A 319 26.14 0.03 -0.34
C ALA A 319 25.07 1.08 -0.02
N ARG A 320 23.91 1.02 -0.67
CA ARG A 320 22.78 1.91 -0.41
C ARG A 320 22.15 1.68 0.97
N ILE A 321 22.06 0.45 1.46
CA ILE A 321 21.62 0.18 2.83
C ILE A 321 22.59 0.84 3.85
N ARG A 322 23.90 0.71 3.60
CA ARG A 322 24.94 1.36 4.45
C ARG A 322 24.88 2.89 4.36
N GLU A 323 24.52 3.45 3.22
CA GLU A 323 24.30 4.88 3.07
C GLU A 323 23.10 5.34 3.93
N ALA A 324 21.96 4.64 3.84
CA ALA A 324 20.78 4.92 4.66
C ALA A 324 21.07 4.79 6.16
N SER A 325 21.96 3.87 6.56
CA SER A 325 22.36 3.65 7.96
C SER A 325 23.11 4.83 8.60
N LYS A 326 23.51 5.83 7.82
CA LYS A 326 24.05 7.09 8.33
C LYS A 326 22.97 7.98 8.98
N TYR A 327 21.70 7.75 8.65
CA TYR A 327 20.56 8.56 9.11
C TYR A 327 19.66 7.79 10.09
N VAL A 328 19.55 6.47 9.92
CA VAL A 328 18.72 5.58 10.75
C VAL A 328 19.56 4.37 11.14
N PRO A 329 19.63 3.98 12.43
CA PRO A 329 20.39 2.81 12.85
C PRO A 329 20.06 1.56 12.01
N LEU A 330 21.07 0.75 11.71
CA LEU A 330 20.90 -0.45 10.87
C LEU A 330 19.84 -1.41 11.43
N GLU A 331 19.67 -1.46 12.74
CA GLU A 331 18.68 -2.25 13.47
C GLU A 331 17.24 -1.77 13.21
N GLN A 332 17.03 -0.55 12.73
CA GLN A 332 15.73 -0.03 12.32
C GLN A 332 15.49 -0.18 10.80
N LEU A 333 16.52 -0.57 10.03
CA LEU A 333 16.41 -0.78 8.59
C LEU A 333 15.99 -2.20 8.25
N ALA A 334 15.30 -2.34 7.13
CA ALA A 334 14.93 -3.59 6.47
C ALA A 334 14.91 -3.37 4.94
N LEU A 335 14.75 -4.43 4.17
CA LEU A 335 14.78 -4.39 2.71
C LEU A 335 13.48 -4.96 2.12
N SER A 336 13.00 -4.37 1.03
CA SER A 336 11.89 -4.90 0.22
C SER A 336 12.04 -4.52 -1.25
N PRO A 337 11.22 -5.10 -2.14
CA PRO A 337 10.92 -4.45 -3.42
C PRO A 337 10.34 -3.06 -3.19
N GLN A 338 10.54 -2.15 -4.15
CA GLN A 338 10.10 -0.76 -4.01
C GLN A 338 8.59 -0.59 -3.94
N CYS A 339 7.83 -1.51 -4.56
CA CYS A 339 6.37 -1.60 -4.55
C CYS A 339 5.95 -3.06 -4.73
N GLY A 340 4.65 -3.34 -4.75
CA GLY A 340 4.13 -4.60 -5.23
C GLY A 340 4.37 -4.80 -6.74
N PHE A 341 4.19 -6.02 -7.23
CA PHE A 341 4.37 -6.36 -8.65
C PHE A 341 3.10 -6.08 -9.49
N ALA A 342 1.95 -5.90 -8.85
CA ALA A 342 0.68 -5.69 -9.54
C ALA A 342 -0.32 -4.91 -8.67
N SER A 343 -0.20 -3.60 -8.64
CA SER A 343 -1.15 -2.71 -7.90
C SER A 343 -2.53 -2.62 -8.55
N THR A 344 -2.64 -3.05 -9.80
CA THR A 344 -3.89 -3.30 -10.53
C THR A 344 -3.86 -4.69 -11.13
N GLU A 345 -5.01 -5.17 -11.61
CA GLU A 345 -5.11 -6.51 -12.19
C GLU A 345 -4.18 -6.73 -13.41
N GLU A 346 -3.84 -5.65 -14.15
CA GLU A 346 -2.94 -5.74 -15.31
C GLU A 346 -1.49 -6.07 -14.96
N GLY A 347 -1.04 -5.67 -13.76
CA GLY A 347 0.30 -5.91 -13.27
C GLY A 347 1.42 -5.15 -14.00
N ASN A 348 2.65 -5.33 -13.52
CA ASN A 348 3.86 -4.79 -14.14
C ASN A 348 4.33 -5.66 -15.32
N LEU A 349 5.18 -5.08 -16.16
CA LEU A 349 5.74 -5.74 -17.36
C LEU A 349 6.97 -6.59 -17.01
N VAL A 350 6.81 -7.46 -16.02
CA VAL A 350 7.80 -8.45 -15.58
C VAL A 350 7.12 -9.83 -15.57
N THR A 351 7.90 -10.90 -15.62
CA THR A 351 7.36 -12.26 -15.58
C THR A 351 7.19 -12.78 -14.15
N ASP A 352 6.44 -13.88 -13.97
CA ASP A 352 6.36 -14.59 -12.68
C ASP A 352 7.76 -15.02 -12.20
N ALA A 353 8.62 -15.48 -13.09
CA ALA A 353 9.99 -15.87 -12.75
C ALA A 353 10.83 -14.67 -12.26
N ASP A 354 10.68 -13.51 -12.89
CA ASP A 354 11.41 -12.29 -12.50
C ASP A 354 11.01 -11.85 -11.08
N GLN A 355 9.71 -11.85 -10.75
CA GLN A 355 9.26 -11.44 -9.41
C GLN A 355 9.83 -12.34 -8.32
N TRP A 356 9.88 -13.67 -8.55
CA TRP A 356 10.47 -14.61 -7.58
C TRP A 356 12.00 -14.47 -7.48
N SER A 357 12.68 -14.22 -8.60
CA SER A 357 14.11 -13.95 -8.60
C SER A 357 14.46 -12.68 -7.81
N LYS A 358 13.67 -11.63 -7.92
CA LYS A 358 13.85 -10.40 -7.16
C LYS A 358 13.62 -10.61 -5.66
N LEU A 359 12.62 -11.39 -5.26
CA LEU A 359 12.39 -11.72 -3.85
C LEU A 359 13.51 -12.60 -3.27
N ALA A 360 14.03 -13.53 -4.04
CA ALA A 360 15.21 -14.32 -3.66
C ALA A 360 16.43 -13.42 -3.44
N LEU A 361 16.66 -12.43 -4.33
CA LEU A 361 17.74 -11.45 -4.18
C LEU A 361 17.55 -10.57 -2.93
N VAL A 362 16.33 -10.11 -2.65
CA VAL A 362 16.00 -9.32 -1.44
C VAL A 362 16.36 -10.11 -0.18
N ARG A 363 15.97 -11.40 -0.13
CA ARG A 363 16.31 -12.29 0.97
C ARG A 363 17.83 -12.47 1.10
N GLU A 364 18.52 -12.83 0.01
CA GLU A 364 19.97 -13.05 0.01
C GLU A 364 20.75 -11.84 0.55
N ILE A 365 20.38 -10.62 0.09
CA ILE A 365 20.99 -9.38 0.56
C ILE A 365 20.71 -9.17 2.05
N ALA A 366 19.47 -9.37 2.48
CA ALA A 366 19.10 -9.16 3.87
C ALA A 366 19.81 -10.13 4.81
N GLU A 367 19.92 -11.42 4.45
CA GLU A 367 20.66 -12.42 5.23
C GLU A 367 22.16 -12.08 5.33
N GLU A 368 22.74 -11.41 4.33
CA GLU A 368 24.14 -10.95 4.40
C GLU A 368 24.30 -9.71 5.26
N VAL A 369 23.38 -8.73 5.15
CA VAL A 369 23.52 -7.43 5.84
C VAL A 369 23.18 -7.55 7.33
N TRP A 370 22.17 -8.34 7.66
CA TRP A 370 21.67 -8.55 9.02
C TRP A 370 21.86 -10.00 9.48
N ALA A 371 23.02 -10.58 9.20
CA ALA A 371 23.37 -11.95 9.66
C ALA A 371 23.09 -12.06 11.17
N ASP A 372 21.92 -12.57 11.52
CA ASP A 372 21.45 -12.86 12.88
C ASP A 372 21.73 -14.33 13.22
#